data_bb27f7e200d710c5e7a8bfa50f9388fb
#
_entry.id   bb27f7e200d710c5e7a8bfa50f9388fb
#
_cell.length_a   1.000
_cell.length_b   1.000
_cell.length_c   1.000
_cell.angle_alpha   90.00
_cell.angle_beta   90.00
_cell.angle_gamma   90.00
#
_symmetry.space_group_name_H-M   'P 1'
#
loop_
_entity.id
_entity.type
_entity.pdbx_description
1 polymer ?
#
loop_
_entity_poly.entity_id
_entity_poly.type
_entity_poly.pdbx_seq_one_letter_code
_entity_poly.pdbx_strand_id
1 'polypeptide(L)'
;MPAAPVKPVLLTGASGNLGRVLARELTALGWTLRLTDLAPFPDPLPDRASFTHMDLADGVGLLRLAEGCGAILHFGGISVEQPFGTVLGPNIQGLYHVYEAARREGARVIFASSNHSIGFHERPQGNAAKLDVDCAFRPDGFYGLSKAYGELMGRTYWDKHGVENVNFRIGSCFPEPVEARMLSTWLSFADLVRLCEAAVTAPRSGHCVIWACSNNPASFWGRDHRDRIGWQPRDSAEAYRDKVGHITSGNPVVERYQGGGYTAIDYSRSKPSAADAFDLD
;
A
#
# COMPACT_ATOMS: atom_id res chain seq x y z
N MET A 1 23.01 7.36 -2.94
CA MET A 1 21.83 7.07 -2.11
C MET A 1 21.48 8.34 -1.34
N PRO A 2 20.21 8.70 -1.16
CA PRO A 2 19.87 9.83 -0.29
C PRO A 2 20.36 9.55 1.13
N ALA A 3 20.63 10.61 1.90
CA ALA A 3 21.01 10.45 3.30
C ALA A 3 19.82 9.94 4.12
N ALA A 4 20.10 9.14 5.16
CA ALA A 4 19.06 8.68 6.08
C ALA A 4 18.35 9.89 6.74
N PRO A 5 17.03 9.80 7.00
CA PRO A 5 16.30 10.85 7.68
C PRO A 5 16.91 11.18 9.06
N VAL A 6 16.99 12.46 9.39
CA VAL A 6 17.52 12.92 10.69
C VAL A 6 16.56 12.55 11.84
N LYS A 7 15.25 12.65 11.61
CA LYS A 7 14.22 12.28 12.58
C LYS A 7 13.85 10.80 12.45
N PRO A 8 13.47 10.14 13.55
CA PRO A 8 12.94 8.77 13.48
C PRO A 8 11.75 8.67 12.54
N VAL A 9 11.54 7.47 12.00
CA VAL A 9 10.38 7.13 11.17
C VAL A 9 9.57 6.05 11.89
N LEU A 10 8.27 6.27 12.02
CA LEU A 10 7.35 5.28 12.55
C LEU A 10 6.93 4.32 11.43
N LEU A 11 7.05 3.00 11.64
CA LEU A 11 6.55 1.97 10.77
C LEU A 11 5.46 1.16 11.48
N THR A 12 4.22 1.29 11.03
CA THR A 12 3.11 0.44 11.48
C THR A 12 2.95 -0.75 10.56
N GLY A 13 2.41 -1.87 11.07
CA GLY A 13 2.37 -3.12 10.30
C GLY A 13 3.74 -3.78 10.18
N ALA A 14 4.61 -3.52 11.17
CA ALA A 14 6.01 -3.92 11.14
C ALA A 14 6.21 -5.44 11.14
N SER A 15 5.31 -6.20 11.74
CA SER A 15 5.38 -7.68 11.83
C SER A 15 4.87 -8.37 10.55
N GLY A 16 4.21 -7.63 9.65
CA GLY A 16 3.74 -8.14 8.37
C GLY A 16 4.87 -8.36 7.35
N ASN A 17 4.58 -9.05 6.25
CA ASN A 17 5.58 -9.40 5.24
C ASN A 17 6.38 -8.20 4.73
N LEU A 18 5.72 -7.12 4.33
CA LEU A 18 6.40 -5.92 3.82
C LEU A 18 7.04 -5.11 4.95
N GLY A 19 6.40 -5.05 6.12
CA GLY A 19 6.93 -4.37 7.30
C GLY A 19 8.29 -4.93 7.73
N ARG A 20 8.43 -6.25 7.77
CA ARG A 20 9.70 -6.95 8.10
C ARG A 20 10.81 -6.62 7.10
N VAL A 21 10.49 -6.62 5.80
CA VAL A 21 11.43 -6.23 4.76
C VAL A 21 11.89 -4.79 4.96
N LEU A 22 10.95 -3.86 5.16
CA LEU A 22 11.25 -2.45 5.38
C LEU A 22 12.05 -2.22 6.67
N ALA A 23 11.69 -2.91 7.77
CA ALA A 23 12.42 -2.80 9.02
C ALA A 23 13.90 -3.19 8.85
N ARG A 24 14.18 -4.31 8.20
CA ARG A 24 15.53 -4.78 7.94
C ARG A 24 16.31 -3.87 7.00
N GLU A 25 15.74 -3.58 5.83
CA GLU A 25 16.46 -2.88 4.77
C GLU A 25 16.68 -1.39 5.10
N LEU A 26 15.67 -0.69 5.67
CA LEU A 26 15.81 0.72 6.00
C LEU A 26 16.78 0.94 7.17
N THR A 27 16.80 0.05 8.17
CA THR A 27 17.81 0.14 9.24
C THR A 27 19.22 -0.15 8.74
N ALA A 28 19.39 -1.07 7.79
CA ALA A 28 20.67 -1.31 7.11
C ALA A 28 21.15 -0.05 6.33
N LEU A 29 20.22 0.79 5.85
CA LEU A 29 20.51 2.09 5.25
C LEU A 29 20.75 3.22 6.28
N GLY A 30 20.80 2.88 7.57
CA GLY A 30 21.09 3.82 8.65
C GLY A 30 19.89 4.56 9.24
N TRP A 31 18.66 4.18 8.87
CA TRP A 31 17.45 4.80 9.40
C TRP A 31 17.21 4.39 10.86
N THR A 32 16.65 5.31 11.64
CA THR A 32 16.13 5.00 12.97
C THR A 32 14.63 4.77 12.89
N LEU A 33 14.17 3.57 13.26
CA LEU A 33 12.77 3.16 13.13
C LEU A 33 12.12 2.93 14.50
N ARG A 34 10.89 3.40 14.64
CA ARG A 34 9.95 2.93 15.65
C ARG A 34 8.96 1.99 14.97
N LEU A 35 8.99 0.74 15.39
CA LEU A 35 8.17 -0.33 14.81
C LEU A 35 6.95 -0.57 15.70
N THR A 36 5.79 -0.79 15.10
CA THR A 36 4.59 -1.21 15.84
C THR A 36 3.73 -2.17 15.03
N ASP A 37 3.11 -3.09 15.74
CA ASP A 37 2.13 -4.03 15.21
C ASP A 37 1.28 -4.60 16.34
N LEU A 38 0.11 -5.17 16.00
CA LEU A 38 -0.71 -5.98 16.91
C LEU A 38 -0.10 -7.37 17.16
N ALA A 39 0.66 -7.90 16.20
CA ALA A 39 1.43 -9.13 16.36
C ALA A 39 2.84 -8.85 16.88
N PRO A 40 3.45 -9.76 17.67
CA PRO A 40 4.85 -9.66 18.04
C PRO A 40 5.76 -9.57 16.80
N PHE A 41 6.86 -8.82 16.91
CA PHE A 41 7.85 -8.77 15.83
C PHE A 41 8.59 -10.11 15.75
N PRO A 42 8.53 -10.83 14.62
CA PRO A 42 8.95 -12.23 14.59
C PRO A 42 10.46 -12.45 14.38
N ASP A 43 11.18 -11.40 13.95
CA ASP A 43 12.61 -11.48 13.64
C ASP A 43 13.45 -10.87 14.79
N PRO A 44 14.78 -11.09 14.82
CA PRO A 44 15.67 -10.29 15.67
C PRO A 44 15.49 -8.80 15.36
N LEU A 45 15.32 -8.01 16.42
CA LEU A 45 15.13 -6.56 16.27
C LEU A 45 16.41 -5.91 15.72
N PRO A 46 16.34 -5.16 14.60
CA PRO A 46 17.51 -4.45 14.07
C PRO A 46 18.05 -3.40 15.07
N ASP A 47 19.36 -3.17 15.09
CA ASP A 47 20.05 -2.28 16.03
C ASP A 47 19.48 -0.86 16.09
N ARG A 48 18.96 -0.34 14.99
CA ARG A 48 18.40 1.02 14.90
C ARG A 48 16.87 1.04 15.01
N ALA A 49 16.27 -0.03 15.53
CA ALA A 49 14.82 -0.14 15.68
C ALA A 49 14.43 -0.34 17.15
N SER A 50 13.27 0.17 17.51
CA SER A 50 12.53 -0.20 18.71
C SER A 50 11.17 -0.75 18.31
N PHE A 51 10.62 -1.70 19.07
CA PHE A 51 9.30 -2.29 18.80
C PHE A 51 8.36 -2.05 19.97
N THR A 52 7.14 -1.62 19.66
CA THR A 52 6.05 -1.46 20.60
C THR A 52 4.85 -2.27 20.12
N HIS A 53 4.41 -3.24 20.91
CA HIS A 53 3.18 -3.97 20.67
C HIS A 53 1.97 -3.04 20.90
N MET A 54 1.15 -2.80 19.87
CA MET A 54 0.05 -1.84 19.97
C MET A 54 -1.00 -2.09 18.90
N ASP A 55 -2.27 -1.91 19.27
CA ASP A 55 -3.38 -1.84 18.34
C ASP A 55 -3.51 -0.43 17.76
N LEU A 56 -3.78 -0.30 16.47
CA LEU A 56 -4.08 0.99 15.81
C LEU A 56 -5.36 1.66 16.36
N ALA A 57 -6.22 0.91 17.07
CA ALA A 57 -7.35 1.46 17.81
C ALA A 57 -6.91 2.32 19.01
N ASP A 58 -5.69 2.12 19.55
CA ASP A 58 -5.12 2.98 20.60
C ASP A 58 -4.55 4.27 20.00
N GLY A 59 -5.42 5.23 19.72
CA GLY A 59 -5.02 6.53 19.18
C GLY A 59 -4.09 7.32 20.09
N VAL A 60 -4.22 7.19 21.43
CA VAL A 60 -3.33 7.87 22.38
C VAL A 60 -1.93 7.26 22.36
N GLY A 61 -1.85 5.95 22.34
CA GLY A 61 -0.59 5.21 22.19
C GLY A 61 0.12 5.58 20.89
N LEU A 62 -0.64 5.64 19.78
CA LEU A 62 -0.10 6.02 18.47
C LEU A 62 0.46 7.44 18.44
N LEU A 63 -0.23 8.40 19.07
CA LEU A 63 0.25 9.77 19.21
C LEU A 63 1.60 9.83 19.95
N ARG A 64 1.73 9.11 21.07
CA ARG A 64 2.98 9.03 21.83
C ARG A 64 4.10 8.38 21.02
N LEU A 65 3.77 7.33 20.28
CA LEU A 65 4.76 6.60 19.48
C LEU A 65 5.25 7.43 18.26
N ALA A 66 4.42 8.31 17.74
CA ALA A 66 4.75 9.22 16.64
C ALA A 66 5.53 10.47 17.09
N GLU A 67 5.60 10.77 18.38
CA GLU A 67 6.24 11.98 18.91
C GLU A 67 7.67 12.14 18.38
N GLY A 68 7.98 13.28 17.76
CA GLY A 68 9.27 13.60 17.16
C GLY A 68 9.60 12.86 15.87
N CYS A 69 8.72 12.00 15.33
CA CYS A 69 8.93 11.36 14.04
C CYS A 69 8.80 12.37 12.89
N GLY A 70 9.61 12.17 11.84
CA GLY A 70 9.55 12.99 10.62
C GLY A 70 8.60 12.41 9.56
N ALA A 71 8.32 11.10 9.63
CA ALA A 71 7.40 10.41 8.73
C ALA A 71 6.78 9.19 9.41
N ILE A 72 5.64 8.77 8.87
CA ILE A 72 4.94 7.54 9.25
C ILE A 72 4.78 6.67 7.99
N LEU A 73 5.45 5.53 7.96
CA LEU A 73 5.23 4.46 6.99
C LEU A 73 4.07 3.61 7.49
N HIS A 74 2.88 3.84 6.96
CA HIS A 74 1.68 3.14 7.40
C HIS A 74 1.39 1.93 6.52
N PHE A 75 1.88 0.78 6.96
CA PHE A 75 1.66 -0.55 6.37
C PHE A 75 0.77 -1.43 7.23
N GLY A 76 0.29 -0.91 8.36
CA GLY A 76 -0.62 -1.60 9.27
C GLY A 76 -2.05 -1.69 8.74
N GLY A 77 -2.80 -2.64 9.30
CA GLY A 77 -4.18 -2.93 8.96
C GLY A 77 -4.36 -4.27 8.25
N ILE A 78 -5.61 -4.60 7.95
CA ILE A 78 -5.96 -5.80 7.16
C ILE A 78 -5.51 -5.58 5.72
N SER A 79 -4.76 -6.54 5.17
CA SER A 79 -4.13 -6.46 3.84
C SER A 79 -4.77 -7.39 2.79
N VAL A 80 -5.85 -8.06 3.15
CA VAL A 80 -6.61 -8.99 2.30
C VAL A 80 -8.09 -8.68 2.38
N GLU A 81 -8.89 -9.21 1.45
CA GLU A 81 -10.35 -9.10 1.54
C GLU A 81 -10.86 -9.84 2.77
N GLN A 82 -11.68 -9.17 3.56
CA GLN A 82 -12.29 -9.66 4.80
C GLN A 82 -13.67 -9.02 4.98
N PRO A 83 -14.55 -9.57 5.83
CA PRO A 83 -15.81 -8.93 6.20
C PRO A 83 -15.64 -7.50 6.68
N PHE A 84 -16.65 -6.66 6.44
CA PHE A 84 -16.59 -5.23 6.73
C PHE A 84 -16.19 -4.92 8.18
N GLY A 85 -16.77 -5.63 9.16
CA GLY A 85 -16.45 -5.44 10.57
C GLY A 85 -14.98 -5.67 10.91
N THR A 86 -14.33 -6.64 10.25
CA THR A 86 -12.89 -6.91 10.42
C THR A 86 -12.02 -5.77 9.84
N VAL A 87 -12.44 -5.18 8.73
CA VAL A 87 -11.70 -4.11 8.04
C VAL A 87 -11.90 -2.75 8.73
N LEU A 88 -13.07 -2.51 9.33
CA LEU A 88 -13.49 -1.21 9.86
C LEU A 88 -12.51 -0.65 10.92
N GLY A 89 -12.19 -1.41 11.93
CA GLY A 89 -11.32 -0.97 13.03
C GLY A 89 -9.93 -0.55 12.53
N PRO A 90 -9.12 -1.50 12.03
CA PRO A 90 -7.73 -1.21 11.68
C PRO A 90 -7.58 -0.30 10.45
N ASN A 91 -8.41 -0.46 9.41
CA ASN A 91 -8.20 0.25 8.15
C ASN A 91 -8.88 1.62 8.08
N ILE A 92 -9.96 1.84 8.84
CA ILE A 92 -10.72 3.09 8.82
C ILE A 92 -10.39 3.93 10.06
N GLN A 93 -10.67 3.39 11.26
CA GLN A 93 -10.42 4.11 12.51
C GLN A 93 -8.92 4.25 12.81
N GLY A 94 -8.16 3.16 12.66
CA GLY A 94 -6.71 3.18 12.85
C GLY A 94 -6.00 4.16 11.94
N LEU A 95 -6.41 4.24 10.68
CA LEU A 95 -5.86 5.21 9.72
C LEU A 95 -6.16 6.67 10.13
N TYR A 96 -7.36 6.94 10.69
CA TYR A 96 -7.66 8.28 11.24
C TYR A 96 -6.65 8.66 12.33
N HIS A 97 -6.33 7.73 13.24
CA HIS A 97 -5.34 7.98 14.29
C HIS A 97 -3.94 8.27 13.71
N VAL A 98 -3.56 7.58 12.64
CA VAL A 98 -2.29 7.84 11.92
C VAL A 98 -2.23 9.27 11.39
N TYR A 99 -3.29 9.74 10.74
CA TYR A 99 -3.33 11.09 10.20
C TYR A 99 -3.39 12.16 11.30
N GLU A 100 -4.09 11.91 12.42
CA GLU A 100 -4.07 12.81 13.58
C GLU A 100 -2.68 12.88 14.23
N ALA A 101 -1.97 11.76 14.34
CA ALA A 101 -0.60 11.74 14.82
C ALA A 101 0.33 12.53 13.87
N ALA A 102 0.23 12.28 12.57
CA ALA A 102 1.02 13.00 11.57
C ALA A 102 0.75 14.52 11.59
N ARG A 103 -0.52 14.91 11.73
CA ARG A 103 -0.91 16.34 11.81
C ARG A 103 -0.28 17.04 13.02
N ARG A 104 -0.24 16.37 14.18
CA ARG A 104 0.34 16.93 15.41
C ARG A 104 1.85 17.08 15.36
N GLU A 105 2.52 16.11 14.76
CA GLU A 105 3.98 16.06 14.66
C GLU A 105 4.55 16.80 13.44
N GLY A 106 3.70 17.21 12.50
CA GLY A 106 4.14 17.73 11.21
C GLY A 106 4.85 16.65 10.37
N ALA A 107 4.50 15.38 10.61
CA ALA A 107 5.08 14.24 9.93
C ALA A 107 4.42 13.99 8.58
N ARG A 108 5.19 13.46 7.61
CA ARG A 108 4.65 12.99 6.32
C ARG A 108 4.09 11.59 6.48
N VAL A 109 2.92 11.32 5.87
CA VAL A 109 2.33 9.97 5.82
C VAL A 109 2.69 9.29 4.50
N ILE A 110 3.26 8.10 4.58
CA ILE A 110 3.43 7.20 3.44
C ILE A 110 2.45 6.05 3.63
N PHE A 111 1.39 6.04 2.85
CA PHE A 111 0.28 5.12 3.00
C PHE A 111 0.39 3.95 2.03
N ALA A 112 0.42 2.73 2.55
CA ALA A 112 0.29 1.51 1.75
C ALA A 112 -1.16 1.38 1.25
N SER A 113 -1.49 2.15 0.19
CA SER A 113 -2.69 1.95 -0.59
C SER A 113 -2.55 0.70 -1.46
N SER A 114 -3.50 0.43 -2.32
CA SER A 114 -3.53 -0.78 -3.14
C SER A 114 -4.16 -0.51 -4.50
N ASN A 115 -3.75 -1.29 -5.50
CA ASN A 115 -4.44 -1.36 -6.78
C ASN A 115 -5.90 -1.83 -6.63
N HIS A 116 -6.27 -2.44 -5.49
CA HIS A 116 -7.65 -2.85 -5.20
C HIS A 116 -8.59 -1.66 -4.95
N SER A 117 -8.08 -0.45 -4.69
CA SER A 117 -8.90 0.78 -4.65
C SER A 117 -9.59 1.07 -6.00
N ILE A 118 -9.05 0.52 -7.09
CA ILE A 118 -9.58 0.64 -8.45
C ILE A 118 -9.76 -0.73 -9.12
N GLY A 119 -9.91 -1.80 -8.33
CA GLY A 119 -9.85 -3.20 -8.74
C GLY A 119 -10.81 -3.59 -9.87
N PHE A 120 -12.02 -3.02 -9.93
CA PHE A 120 -13.01 -3.27 -10.97
C PHE A 120 -12.81 -2.50 -12.28
N HIS A 121 -11.70 -1.78 -12.47
CA HIS A 121 -11.37 -1.35 -13.83
C HIS A 121 -10.93 -2.54 -14.67
N GLU A 122 -11.38 -2.57 -15.92
CA GLU A 122 -10.94 -3.59 -16.86
C GLU A 122 -9.46 -3.41 -17.20
N ARG A 123 -8.75 -4.50 -17.43
CA ARG A 123 -7.38 -4.45 -17.95
C ARG A 123 -7.41 -3.86 -19.34
N PRO A 124 -6.67 -2.79 -19.63
CA PRO A 124 -6.53 -2.28 -20.99
C PRO A 124 -6.01 -3.36 -21.92
N GLN A 125 -6.62 -3.50 -23.09
CA GLN A 125 -6.24 -4.49 -24.09
C GLN A 125 -5.67 -3.80 -25.33
N GLY A 126 -4.66 -4.42 -25.96
CA GLY A 126 -4.03 -3.92 -27.18
C GLY A 126 -3.54 -2.48 -27.00
N ASN A 127 -4.03 -1.57 -27.86
CA ASN A 127 -3.67 -0.14 -27.85
C ASN A 127 -4.59 0.73 -26.97
N ALA A 128 -5.41 0.14 -26.10
CA ALA A 128 -6.25 0.91 -25.18
C ALA A 128 -5.38 1.76 -24.23
N ALA A 129 -5.92 2.94 -23.86
CA ALA A 129 -5.24 3.81 -22.93
C ALA A 129 -5.01 3.12 -21.58
N LYS A 130 -3.81 3.25 -21.04
CA LYS A 130 -3.48 2.75 -19.69
C LYS A 130 -4.27 3.50 -18.63
N LEU A 131 -4.43 2.88 -17.46
CA LEU A 131 -5.12 3.49 -16.32
C LEU A 131 -4.19 4.50 -15.63
N ASP A 132 -4.56 5.78 -15.65
CA ASP A 132 -3.87 6.83 -14.91
C ASP A 132 -4.35 6.86 -13.44
N VAL A 133 -3.56 7.46 -12.55
CA VAL A 133 -3.94 7.54 -11.12
C VAL A 133 -5.21 8.35 -10.85
N ASP A 134 -5.58 9.24 -11.79
CA ASP A 134 -6.79 10.06 -11.73
C ASP A 134 -8.07 9.29 -12.13
N CYS A 135 -7.97 8.01 -12.50
CA CYS A 135 -9.14 7.20 -12.79
C CYS A 135 -10.06 7.10 -11.56
N ALA A 136 -11.36 6.99 -11.79
CA ALA A 136 -12.35 6.89 -10.72
C ALA A 136 -12.06 5.69 -9.80
N PHE A 137 -12.32 5.85 -8.50
CA PHE A 137 -12.31 4.70 -7.58
C PHE A 137 -13.37 3.68 -8.00
N ARG A 138 -12.96 2.43 -8.11
CA ARG A 138 -13.80 1.26 -8.37
C ARG A 138 -13.27 0.07 -7.58
N PRO A 139 -13.39 0.11 -6.25
CA PRO A 139 -12.85 -0.93 -5.37
C PRO A 139 -13.51 -2.27 -5.65
N ASP A 140 -12.77 -3.35 -5.45
CA ASP A 140 -13.20 -4.72 -5.74
C ASP A 140 -13.61 -5.51 -4.49
N GLY A 141 -13.66 -4.87 -3.33
CA GLY A 141 -14.08 -5.43 -2.07
C GLY A 141 -13.96 -4.41 -0.94
N PHE A 142 -14.23 -4.82 0.29
CA PHE A 142 -14.13 -3.94 1.48
C PHE A 142 -12.68 -3.54 1.78
N TYR A 143 -11.73 -4.44 1.51
CA TYR A 143 -10.32 -4.08 1.57
C TYR A 143 -9.99 -2.96 0.58
N GLY A 144 -10.35 -3.12 -0.69
CA GLY A 144 -10.16 -2.12 -1.72
C GLY A 144 -10.86 -0.78 -1.39
N LEU A 145 -12.09 -0.85 -0.85
CA LEU A 145 -12.84 0.32 -0.38
C LEU A 145 -12.09 1.06 0.75
N SER A 146 -11.51 0.32 1.71
CA SER A 146 -10.73 0.92 2.79
C SER A 146 -9.47 1.64 2.27
N LYS A 147 -8.87 1.15 1.18
CA LYS A 147 -7.71 1.80 0.56
C LYS A 147 -8.11 3.07 -0.21
N ALA A 148 -9.25 3.05 -0.90
CA ALA A 148 -9.83 4.25 -1.51
C ALA A 148 -10.17 5.32 -0.44
N TYR A 149 -10.78 4.92 0.66
CA TYR A 149 -11.00 5.79 1.82
C TYR A 149 -9.69 6.43 2.31
N GLY A 150 -8.61 5.64 2.41
CA GLY A 150 -7.31 6.13 2.88
C GLY A 150 -6.70 7.20 1.97
N GLU A 151 -6.80 7.05 0.65
CA GLU A 151 -6.36 8.07 -0.30
C GLU A 151 -7.19 9.37 -0.18
N LEU A 152 -8.52 9.26 0.00
CA LEU A 152 -9.42 10.40 0.24
C LEU A 152 -9.14 11.07 1.60
N MET A 153 -8.83 10.29 2.64
CA MET A 153 -8.39 10.81 3.94
C MET A 153 -7.10 11.61 3.77
N GLY A 154 -6.11 11.07 3.05
CA GLY A 154 -4.86 11.77 2.74
C GLY A 154 -5.11 13.08 2.00
N ARG A 155 -6.02 13.10 1.03
CA ARG A 155 -6.42 14.30 0.32
C ARG A 155 -7.03 15.34 1.27
N THR A 156 -7.94 14.93 2.15
CA THR A 156 -8.59 15.79 3.15
C THR A 156 -7.57 16.42 4.09
N TYR A 157 -6.61 15.65 4.61
CA TYR A 157 -5.58 16.14 5.52
C TYR A 157 -4.59 17.07 4.83
N TRP A 158 -4.28 16.83 3.56
CA TRP A 158 -3.48 17.75 2.76
C TRP A 158 -4.20 19.10 2.57
N ASP A 159 -5.44 19.07 2.08
CA ASP A 159 -6.19 20.29 1.76
C ASP A 159 -6.52 21.13 3.00
N LYS A 160 -6.84 20.49 4.12
CA LYS A 160 -7.23 21.21 5.35
C LYS A 160 -6.08 21.54 6.28
N HIS A 161 -5.06 20.70 6.32
CA HIS A 161 -4.01 20.77 7.36
C HIS A 161 -2.59 20.81 6.79
N GLY A 162 -2.41 20.68 5.48
CA GLY A 162 -1.08 20.68 4.85
C GLY A 162 -0.25 19.43 5.18
N VAL A 163 -0.88 18.34 5.66
CA VAL A 163 -0.18 17.09 5.94
C VAL A 163 0.23 16.44 4.62
N GLU A 164 1.52 16.46 4.32
CA GLU A 164 2.04 15.80 3.13
C GLU A 164 1.83 14.30 3.18
N ASN A 165 1.42 13.70 2.07
CA ASN A 165 1.23 12.26 2.01
C ASN A 165 1.51 11.68 0.63
N VAL A 166 2.04 10.45 0.64
CA VAL A 166 2.31 9.68 -0.58
C VAL A 166 1.59 8.34 -0.46
N ASN A 167 0.67 8.09 -1.37
CA ASN A 167 -0.20 6.92 -1.38
C ASN A 167 0.33 5.94 -2.41
N PHE A 168 0.76 4.77 -1.99
CA PHE A 168 1.27 3.70 -2.85
C PHE A 168 0.14 2.78 -3.26
N ARG A 169 -0.39 2.89 -4.47
CA ARG A 169 -1.23 1.84 -5.04
C ARG A 169 -0.36 0.63 -5.35
N ILE A 170 -0.09 -0.16 -4.31
CA ILE A 170 0.77 -1.34 -4.41
C ILE A 170 0.10 -2.36 -5.31
N GLY A 171 0.85 -2.87 -6.28
CA GLY A 171 0.47 -4.01 -7.09
C GLY A 171 0.71 -5.32 -6.34
N SER A 172 1.48 -6.23 -6.93
CA SER A 172 1.82 -7.52 -6.34
C SER A 172 3.25 -7.48 -5.80
N CYS A 173 3.41 -7.21 -4.49
CA CYS A 173 4.74 -7.11 -3.88
C CYS A 173 5.18 -8.46 -3.30
N PHE A 174 5.98 -9.19 -4.06
CA PHE A 174 6.48 -10.54 -3.77
C PHE A 174 7.97 -10.65 -4.12
N PRO A 175 8.70 -11.64 -3.57
CA PRO A 175 10.09 -11.90 -3.96
C PRO A 175 10.26 -12.07 -5.46
N GLU A 176 9.35 -12.83 -6.10
CA GLU A 176 9.27 -13.07 -7.53
C GLU A 176 7.81 -13.09 -7.98
N PRO A 177 7.52 -12.80 -9.26
CA PRO A 177 6.18 -13.03 -9.82
C PRO A 177 5.82 -14.52 -9.78
N VAL A 178 4.52 -14.82 -9.54
CA VAL A 178 4.02 -16.21 -9.45
C VAL A 178 2.92 -16.53 -10.46
N GLU A 179 2.39 -15.53 -11.17
CA GLU A 179 1.33 -15.66 -12.17
C GLU A 179 1.47 -14.62 -13.28
N ALA A 180 0.80 -14.85 -14.43
CA ALA A 180 0.87 -13.98 -15.60
C ALA A 180 0.48 -12.52 -15.31
N ARG A 181 -0.53 -12.28 -14.45
CA ARG A 181 -0.95 -10.92 -14.05
C ARG A 181 0.19 -10.13 -13.43
N MET A 182 1.08 -10.80 -12.70
CA MET A 182 2.21 -10.14 -12.05
C MET A 182 3.25 -9.60 -13.03
N LEU A 183 3.26 -10.04 -14.29
CA LEU A 183 4.05 -9.39 -15.34
C LEU A 183 3.67 -7.92 -15.54
N SER A 184 2.45 -7.54 -15.15
CA SER A 184 1.97 -6.15 -15.19
C SER A 184 2.07 -5.45 -13.84
N THR A 185 1.92 -6.16 -12.73
CA THR A 185 1.65 -5.58 -11.40
C THR A 185 2.75 -5.79 -10.37
N TRP A 186 3.79 -6.58 -10.68
CA TRP A 186 4.82 -6.93 -9.72
C TRP A 186 5.62 -5.71 -9.26
N LEU A 187 5.88 -5.69 -7.96
CA LEU A 187 6.80 -4.77 -7.29
C LEU A 187 7.84 -5.60 -6.56
N SER A 188 9.11 -5.43 -6.87
CA SER A 188 10.19 -6.06 -6.11
C SER A 188 10.31 -5.45 -4.71
N PHE A 189 10.85 -6.21 -3.76
CA PHE A 189 11.18 -5.67 -2.44
C PHE A 189 12.21 -4.53 -2.52
N ALA A 190 13.18 -4.65 -3.44
CA ALA A 190 14.18 -3.60 -3.60
C ALA A 190 13.58 -2.29 -4.18
N ASP A 191 12.64 -2.37 -5.11
CA ASP A 191 11.91 -1.19 -5.60
C ASP A 191 10.98 -0.61 -4.53
N LEU A 192 10.35 -1.44 -3.68
CA LEU A 192 9.58 -0.96 -2.54
C LEU A 192 10.44 -0.15 -1.57
N VAL A 193 11.65 -0.64 -1.23
CA VAL A 193 12.59 0.09 -0.36
C VAL A 193 12.96 1.42 -0.99
N ARG A 194 13.39 1.43 -2.25
CA ARG A 194 13.72 2.66 -2.99
C ARG A 194 12.54 3.64 -3.06
N LEU A 195 11.31 3.12 -3.18
CA LEU A 195 10.10 3.95 -3.18
C LEU A 195 9.85 4.59 -1.81
N CYS A 196 10.02 3.84 -0.72
CA CYS A 196 9.94 4.38 0.64
C CYS A 196 11.02 5.44 0.90
N GLU A 197 12.27 5.19 0.46
CA GLU A 197 13.35 6.18 0.55
C GLU A 197 12.97 7.47 -0.18
N ALA A 198 12.56 7.38 -1.44
CA ALA A 198 12.18 8.55 -2.24
C ALA A 198 11.00 9.31 -1.60
N ALA A 199 9.97 8.59 -1.12
CA ALA A 199 8.79 9.22 -0.52
C ALA A 199 9.09 9.95 0.79
N VAL A 200 9.96 9.39 1.64
CA VAL A 200 10.33 10.00 2.93
C VAL A 200 11.30 11.16 2.75
N THR A 201 12.28 11.03 1.83
CA THR A 201 13.37 12.01 1.68
C THR A 201 13.08 13.12 0.66
N ALA A 202 12.00 13.02 -0.11
CA ALA A 202 11.59 14.07 -1.04
C ALA A 202 11.45 15.42 -0.30
N PRO A 203 12.00 16.53 -0.84
CA PRO A 203 11.89 17.84 -0.18
C PRO A 203 10.42 18.25 0.02
N ARG A 204 9.57 17.94 -0.94
CA ARG A 204 8.13 18.21 -0.90
C ARG A 204 7.39 17.17 -1.73
N SER A 205 6.32 16.60 -1.18
CA SER A 205 5.47 15.63 -1.89
C SER A 205 4.07 16.19 -2.19
N GLY A 206 3.53 17.03 -1.31
CA GLY A 206 2.11 17.37 -1.32
C GLY A 206 1.26 16.12 -1.10
N HIS A 207 0.11 16.04 -1.80
CA HIS A 207 -0.67 14.80 -1.91
C HIS A 207 -0.30 14.09 -3.21
N CYS A 208 0.31 12.91 -3.11
CA CYS A 208 0.73 12.09 -4.24
C CYS A 208 0.02 10.74 -4.24
N VAL A 209 -0.28 10.24 -5.45
CA VAL A 209 -0.69 8.84 -5.68
C VAL A 209 0.27 8.22 -6.69
N ILE A 210 0.81 7.05 -6.41
CA ILE A 210 1.85 6.41 -7.22
C ILE A 210 1.48 4.95 -7.46
N TRP A 211 1.62 4.50 -8.69
CA TRP A 211 1.59 3.08 -9.03
C TRP A 211 2.85 2.42 -8.50
N ALA A 212 2.74 1.76 -7.35
CA ALA A 212 3.85 1.03 -6.76
C ALA A 212 4.00 -0.32 -7.46
N CYS A 213 4.67 -0.30 -8.59
CA CYS A 213 5.08 -1.46 -9.38
C CYS A 213 6.47 -1.24 -9.95
N SER A 214 7.22 -2.32 -10.19
CA SER A 214 8.52 -2.29 -10.85
C SER A 214 8.38 -1.84 -12.31
N ASN A 215 9.49 -1.66 -13.01
CA ASN A 215 9.50 -1.21 -14.40
C ASN A 215 9.06 -2.34 -15.36
N ASN A 216 7.78 -2.69 -15.27
CA ASN A 216 7.18 -3.79 -16.00
C ASN A 216 6.68 -3.32 -17.37
N PRO A 217 7.25 -3.78 -18.51
CA PRO A 217 6.78 -3.41 -19.84
C PRO A 217 5.30 -3.74 -20.08
N ALA A 218 4.81 -4.83 -19.50
CA ALA A 218 3.42 -5.27 -19.59
C ALA A 218 2.47 -4.50 -18.67
N SER A 219 2.92 -3.48 -17.93
CA SER A 219 2.06 -2.73 -17.01
C SER A 219 0.91 -2.06 -17.76
N PHE A 220 -0.30 -2.24 -17.24
CA PHE A 220 -1.51 -1.58 -17.71
C PHE A 220 -1.81 -0.26 -16.97
N TRP A 221 -0.91 0.17 -16.09
CA TRP A 221 -0.97 1.44 -15.39
C TRP A 221 -0.13 2.49 -16.12
N GLY A 222 -0.68 3.69 -16.22
CA GLY A 222 -0.14 4.82 -16.95
C GLY A 222 0.50 5.87 -16.04
N ARG A 223 0.10 7.12 -16.24
CA ARG A 223 0.66 8.27 -15.53
C ARG A 223 0.34 8.24 -14.04
N ASP A 224 1.32 8.66 -13.23
CA ASP A 224 1.20 8.87 -11.79
C ASP A 224 2.02 10.10 -11.32
N HIS A 225 2.18 10.26 -10.02
CA HIS A 225 2.89 11.40 -9.43
C HIS A 225 4.33 11.07 -9.00
N ARG A 226 4.95 10.01 -9.53
CA ARG A 226 6.32 9.58 -9.13
C ARG A 226 7.38 10.66 -9.31
N ASP A 227 7.23 11.53 -10.29
CA ASP A 227 8.19 12.61 -10.55
C ASP A 227 8.27 13.61 -9.39
N ARG A 228 7.19 13.79 -8.60
CA ARG A 228 7.17 14.67 -7.44
C ARG A 228 8.11 14.22 -6.32
N ILE A 229 8.40 12.93 -6.25
CA ILE A 229 9.33 12.36 -5.26
C ILE A 229 10.62 11.88 -5.91
N GLY A 230 10.79 12.03 -7.22
CA GLY A 230 11.98 11.61 -7.94
C GLY A 230 12.19 10.10 -7.98
N TRP A 231 11.13 9.28 -7.81
CA TRP A 231 11.25 7.84 -7.82
C TRP A 231 11.19 7.25 -9.22
N GLN A 232 12.11 6.29 -9.48
CA GLN A 232 12.10 5.48 -10.70
C GLN A 232 12.37 4.02 -10.33
N PRO A 233 11.45 3.08 -10.67
CA PRO A 233 11.66 1.66 -10.45
C PRO A 233 12.79 1.13 -11.35
N ARG A 234 13.52 0.13 -10.84
CA ARG A 234 14.68 -0.43 -11.54
C ARG A 234 14.50 -1.87 -11.95
N ASP A 235 13.75 -2.65 -11.15
CA ASP A 235 13.55 -4.07 -11.40
C ASP A 235 12.40 -4.28 -12.40
N SER A 236 12.31 -5.47 -12.98
CA SER A 236 11.28 -5.79 -13.96
C SER A 236 10.84 -7.24 -13.84
N ALA A 237 9.52 -7.46 -13.95
CA ALA A 237 8.94 -8.80 -14.04
C ALA A 237 9.25 -9.50 -15.38
N GLU A 238 9.76 -8.79 -16.37
CA GLU A 238 9.99 -9.33 -17.72
C GLU A 238 10.93 -10.52 -17.72
N ALA A 239 11.93 -10.54 -16.82
CA ALA A 239 12.86 -11.66 -16.66
C ALA A 239 12.16 -12.98 -16.25
N TYR A 240 10.93 -12.92 -15.78
CA TYR A 240 10.14 -14.07 -15.33
C TYR A 240 9.05 -14.48 -16.34
N ARG A 241 8.97 -13.84 -17.51
CA ARG A 241 7.91 -14.07 -18.49
C ARG A 241 7.75 -15.53 -18.87
N ASP A 242 8.85 -16.23 -19.17
CA ASP A 242 8.83 -17.65 -19.57
C ASP A 242 8.35 -18.55 -18.41
N LYS A 243 8.68 -18.15 -17.16
CA LYS A 243 8.33 -18.90 -15.94
C LYS A 243 6.85 -18.77 -15.59
N VAL A 244 6.25 -17.61 -15.75
CA VAL A 244 4.91 -17.32 -15.19
C VAL A 244 3.88 -16.90 -16.23
N GLY A 245 4.28 -16.56 -17.46
CA GLY A 245 3.39 -15.98 -18.47
C GLY A 245 2.23 -16.90 -18.90
N HIS A 246 2.35 -18.21 -18.69
CA HIS A 246 1.31 -19.20 -18.96
C HIS A 246 0.42 -19.52 -17.74
N ILE A 247 0.74 -18.99 -16.56
CA ILE A 247 -0.01 -19.27 -15.32
C ILE A 247 -1.14 -18.25 -15.20
N THR A 248 -2.34 -18.65 -15.55
CA THR A 248 -3.57 -17.85 -15.48
C THR A 248 -4.57 -18.49 -14.55
N SER A 249 -5.52 -17.70 -14.05
CA SER A 249 -6.55 -18.19 -13.13
C SER A 249 -7.62 -19.05 -13.83
N GLY A 250 -7.81 -18.86 -15.15
CA GLY A 250 -8.92 -19.46 -15.90
C GLY A 250 -10.31 -18.89 -15.55
N ASN A 251 -10.42 -18.05 -14.54
CA ASN A 251 -11.69 -17.40 -14.17
C ASN A 251 -11.87 -16.10 -14.98
N PRO A 252 -12.96 -15.97 -15.79
CA PRO A 252 -13.14 -14.82 -16.67
C PRO A 252 -13.27 -13.48 -15.91
N VAL A 253 -13.78 -13.47 -14.68
CA VAL A 253 -13.86 -12.26 -13.85
C VAL A 253 -12.44 -11.83 -13.43
N VAL A 254 -11.63 -12.77 -12.97
CA VAL A 254 -10.22 -12.54 -12.58
C VAL A 254 -9.41 -12.03 -13.76
N GLU A 255 -9.61 -12.58 -14.95
CA GLU A 255 -8.84 -12.20 -16.14
C GLU A 255 -9.30 -10.86 -16.75
N ARG A 256 -10.56 -10.48 -16.55
CA ARG A 256 -11.13 -9.23 -17.09
C ARG A 256 -10.63 -8.00 -16.34
N TYR A 257 -10.60 -8.06 -15.01
CA TYR A 257 -10.36 -6.88 -14.17
C TYR A 257 -8.93 -6.79 -13.66
N GLN A 258 -8.45 -5.56 -13.46
CA GLN A 258 -7.07 -5.33 -13.01
C GLN A 258 -6.82 -5.81 -11.57
N GLY A 259 -7.84 -5.85 -10.71
CA GLY A 259 -7.76 -6.36 -9.33
C GLY A 259 -7.46 -7.85 -9.24
N GLY A 260 -7.67 -8.62 -10.32
CA GLY A 260 -7.34 -10.04 -10.34
C GLY A 260 -8.22 -10.86 -9.40
N GLY A 261 -7.61 -11.75 -8.59
CA GLY A 261 -8.33 -12.72 -7.76
C GLY A 261 -9.37 -12.10 -6.82
N TYR A 262 -9.12 -10.92 -6.27
CA TYR A 262 -10.05 -10.25 -5.34
C TYR A 262 -11.39 -9.89 -6.02
N THR A 263 -11.39 -9.58 -7.31
CA THR A 263 -12.63 -9.27 -8.04
C THR A 263 -13.60 -10.43 -8.14
N ALA A 264 -13.14 -11.67 -7.92
CA ALA A 264 -13.99 -12.86 -7.97
C ALA A 264 -14.51 -13.28 -6.58
N ILE A 265 -13.96 -12.71 -5.50
CA ILE A 265 -14.44 -13.00 -4.14
C ILE A 265 -15.84 -12.40 -4.00
N ASP A 266 -16.81 -13.22 -3.64
CA ASP A 266 -18.23 -12.85 -3.49
C ASP A 266 -18.84 -12.12 -4.71
N TYR A 267 -18.35 -12.42 -5.92
CA TYR A 267 -18.86 -11.82 -7.16
C TYR A 267 -20.21 -12.41 -7.56
N SER A 268 -21.27 -11.64 -7.38
CA SER A 268 -22.66 -12.08 -7.62
C SER A 268 -23.38 -11.42 -8.81
N ARG A 269 -22.74 -10.48 -9.51
CA ARG A 269 -23.36 -9.70 -10.60
C ARG A 269 -23.99 -10.54 -11.73
N SER A 270 -23.44 -11.73 -12.00
CA SER A 270 -23.92 -12.65 -13.03
C SER A 270 -24.76 -13.81 -12.47
N LYS A 271 -25.03 -13.82 -11.17
CA LYS A 271 -25.86 -14.81 -10.49
C LYS A 271 -27.04 -14.09 -9.84
N PRO A 272 -28.29 -14.66 -9.84
CA PRO A 272 -29.31 -14.16 -8.95
C PRO A 272 -28.72 -14.18 -7.54
N SER A 273 -28.72 -13.06 -6.85
CA SER A 273 -28.31 -13.05 -5.46
C SER A 273 -29.26 -13.98 -4.71
N ALA A 274 -28.77 -15.04 -4.13
CA ALA A 274 -29.43 -15.61 -2.99
C ALA A 274 -29.47 -14.46 -1.98
N ALA A 275 -30.67 -13.99 -1.64
CA ALA A 275 -30.87 -12.93 -0.67
C ALA A 275 -30.61 -13.46 0.74
N ASP A 276 -29.42 -14.00 0.97
CA ASP A 276 -29.02 -14.56 2.25
C ASP A 276 -28.13 -13.53 2.94
N ALA A 277 -28.80 -12.90 3.87
CA ALA A 277 -28.24 -12.35 5.07
C ALA A 277 -27.15 -11.29 4.91
N PHE A 278 -27.52 -10.07 5.14
CA PHE A 278 -26.63 -9.13 5.81
C PHE A 278 -26.19 -9.77 7.14
N ASP A 279 -24.99 -10.33 7.18
CA ASP A 279 -24.29 -10.57 8.44
C ASP A 279 -23.96 -9.17 9.00
N LEU A 280 -24.82 -8.72 9.88
CA LEU A 280 -24.68 -7.44 10.60
C LEU A 280 -23.93 -7.64 11.93
N ASP A 281 -23.27 -8.77 12.12
CA ASP A 281 -22.49 -9.08 13.33
C ASP A 281 -21.11 -8.44 13.34
#